data_8e68cb2e4459b3d847d02dfd9290f808
#
_entry.id   8e68cb2e4459b3d847d02dfd9290f808
#
_cell.length_a   1.000
_cell.length_b   1.000
_cell.length_c   1.000
_cell.angle_alpha   90.00
_cell.angle_beta   90.00
_cell.angle_gamma   90.00
#
_symmetry.space_group_name_H-M   'P 1'
#
loop_
_entity.id
_entity.type
_entity.pdbx_description
1 polymer ?
#
loop_
_entity_poly.entity_id
_entity_poly.type
_entity_poly.pdbx_seq_one_letter_code
_entity_poly.pdbx_strand_id
1 'polypeptide(L)'
;PLVLKEKIAARIKVISRLDISEKRVPQDGRMKLVLSRNKAIDFRVSTLPTLHGEKIVMRILDPSSAMLGIDALGYDPEQREALLAAVERPYGMILVTGPTGSGKTVSLYTCLNLLNKPGVNISTAEDPAEINLAGINQVNVNEKAGLTFSAALRAFLRQDPDVIMVGEIRDLETAEIAIKAAQTGHLVLSTLHTNDAPSTLTRLMNMGVPTYNIAASVHLITAQRLGRRLCNHCKKPLDIPPEALLNAGFNEADLDGSWQAYGPV
;
A
#
# COMPACT_ATOMS: atom_id res chain seq x y z
N PRO A 1 -11.15 23.13 28.63
CA PRO A 1 -10.04 22.51 27.91
C PRO A 1 -9.06 23.42 27.21
N LEU A 2 -9.38 24.69 26.87
CA LEU A 2 -8.38 25.61 26.30
C LEU A 2 -7.15 25.80 27.20
N VAL A 3 -7.32 25.77 28.53
CA VAL A 3 -6.25 25.83 29.51
C VAL A 3 -5.28 24.60 29.41
N LEU A 4 -5.75 23.48 28.90
CA LEU A 4 -4.97 22.25 28.75
C LEU A 4 -4.30 22.10 27.37
N LYS A 5 -4.57 22.99 26.43
CA LYS A 5 -4.12 22.90 25.04
C LYS A 5 -2.63 22.60 24.92
N GLU A 6 -1.79 23.43 25.53
CA GLU A 6 -0.33 23.27 25.47
C GLU A 6 0.15 21.98 26.15
N LYS A 7 -0.50 21.60 27.26
CA LYS A 7 -0.15 20.36 27.99
C LYS A 7 -0.51 19.12 27.19
N ILE A 8 -1.65 19.14 26.48
CA ILE A 8 -2.08 18.03 25.62
C ILE A 8 -1.11 17.90 24.43
N ALA A 9 -0.78 19.00 23.76
CA ALA A 9 0.16 19.04 22.66
C ALA A 9 1.54 18.49 23.09
N ALA A 10 2.08 18.99 24.21
CA ALA A 10 3.34 18.53 24.76
C ALA A 10 3.29 17.02 25.09
N ARG A 11 2.21 16.53 25.69
CA ARG A 11 2.07 15.11 26.02
C ARG A 11 2.04 14.23 24.77
N ILE A 12 1.31 14.64 23.73
CA ILE A 12 1.27 13.91 22.45
C ILE A 12 2.67 13.88 21.84
N LYS A 13 3.40 15.00 21.82
CA LYS A 13 4.77 15.06 21.31
C LYS A 13 5.71 14.11 22.05
N VAL A 14 5.66 14.08 23.37
CA VAL A 14 6.47 13.14 24.19
C VAL A 14 6.21 11.70 23.79
N ILE A 15 4.93 11.29 23.76
CA ILE A 15 4.56 9.90 23.46
C ILE A 15 4.94 9.54 22.01
N SER A 16 4.89 10.52 21.11
CA SER A 16 5.23 10.35 19.69
C SER A 16 6.72 10.51 19.38
N ARG A 17 7.56 10.74 20.41
CA ARG A 17 9.00 10.98 20.30
C ARG A 17 9.35 12.21 19.45
N LEU A 18 8.52 13.25 19.53
CA LEU A 18 8.73 14.52 18.87
C LEU A 18 9.39 15.53 19.82
N ASP A 19 10.08 16.52 19.26
CA ASP A 19 10.68 17.60 20.04
C ASP A 19 9.59 18.54 20.59
N ILE A 20 9.51 18.64 21.92
CA ILE A 20 8.51 19.47 22.62
C ILE A 20 8.86 20.95 22.51
N SER A 21 10.17 21.27 22.44
CA SER A 21 10.67 22.64 22.41
C SER A 21 10.50 23.29 21.04
N GLU A 22 10.54 22.50 19.97
CA GLU A 22 10.38 22.98 18.60
C GLU A 22 8.89 23.09 18.24
N LYS A 23 8.42 24.34 18.03
CA LYS A 23 7.03 24.66 17.69
C LYS A 23 6.89 25.43 16.38
N ARG A 24 7.99 25.67 15.66
CA ARG A 24 8.04 26.53 14.47
C ARG A 24 8.02 25.75 13.16
N VAL A 25 8.30 24.45 13.21
CA VAL A 25 8.33 23.58 12.03
C VAL A 25 7.43 22.37 12.21
N PRO A 26 6.91 21.79 11.13
CA PRO A 26 6.17 20.55 11.19
C PRO A 26 7.03 19.40 11.70
N GLN A 27 6.42 18.47 12.42
CA GLN A 27 7.07 17.25 12.89
C GLN A 27 6.15 16.05 12.65
N ASP A 28 6.73 14.93 12.27
CA ASP A 28 6.04 13.65 12.09
C ASP A 28 6.61 12.60 13.03
N GLY A 29 5.72 11.81 13.64
CA GLY A 29 6.09 10.76 14.58
C GLY A 29 5.04 9.69 14.69
N ARG A 30 5.29 8.73 15.59
CA ARG A 30 4.38 7.63 15.88
C ARG A 30 4.17 7.48 17.37
N MET A 31 2.99 7.09 17.75
CA MET A 31 2.70 6.67 19.12
C MET A 31 1.90 5.38 19.14
N LYS A 32 2.10 4.60 20.19
CA LYS A 32 1.36 3.37 20.46
C LYS A 32 0.53 3.57 21.72
N LEU A 33 -0.78 3.37 21.60
CA LEU A 33 -1.70 3.40 22.73
C LEU A 33 -2.07 1.97 23.12
N VAL A 34 -1.65 1.54 24.30
CA VAL A 34 -1.98 0.24 24.85
C VAL A 34 -3.31 0.36 25.60
N LEU A 35 -4.35 -0.29 25.11
CA LEU A 35 -5.69 -0.30 25.72
C LEU A 35 -5.85 -1.46 26.72
N SER A 36 -5.23 -2.62 26.44
CA SER A 36 -5.23 -3.80 27.28
C SER A 36 -3.99 -4.65 26.99
N ARG A 37 -3.80 -5.76 27.76
CA ARG A 37 -2.66 -6.68 27.55
C ARG A 37 -2.54 -7.16 26.09
N ASN A 38 -3.68 -7.31 25.39
CA ASN A 38 -3.74 -7.87 24.02
C ASN A 38 -4.24 -6.88 22.99
N LYS A 39 -4.45 -5.59 23.35
CA LYS A 39 -4.98 -4.59 22.41
C LYS A 39 -4.18 -3.30 22.51
N ALA A 40 -3.48 -3.00 21.44
CA ALA A 40 -2.78 -1.74 21.26
C ALA A 40 -3.16 -1.16 19.89
N ILE A 41 -3.18 0.16 19.81
CA ILE A 41 -3.48 0.92 18.60
C ILE A 41 -2.29 1.79 18.30
N ASP A 42 -1.78 1.71 17.08
CA ASP A 42 -0.72 2.57 16.58
C ASP A 42 -1.31 3.81 15.92
N PHE A 43 -0.66 4.95 16.09
CA PHE A 43 -1.05 6.21 15.49
C PHE A 43 0.14 6.84 14.77
N ARG A 44 -0.09 7.34 13.56
CA ARG A 44 0.78 8.33 12.93
C ARG A 44 0.35 9.72 13.39
N VAL A 45 1.31 10.48 13.89
CA VAL A 45 1.09 11.81 14.46
C VAL A 45 1.85 12.82 13.62
N SER A 46 1.14 13.84 13.16
CA SER A 46 1.75 14.99 12.45
C SER A 46 1.38 16.27 13.16
N THR A 47 2.35 17.15 13.38
CA THR A 47 2.16 18.47 13.96
C THR A 47 2.46 19.54 12.93
N LEU A 48 1.65 20.60 12.93
CA LEU A 48 1.81 21.75 12.04
C LEU A 48 1.63 23.04 12.84
N PRO A 49 2.60 23.97 12.82
CA PRO A 49 2.42 25.30 13.38
C PRO A 49 1.29 26.07 12.69
N THR A 50 0.41 26.69 13.48
CA THR A 50 -0.66 27.56 12.97
C THR A 50 -0.73 28.85 13.81
N LEU A 51 -1.46 29.85 13.34
CA LEU A 51 -1.70 31.10 14.08
C LEU A 51 -2.34 30.89 15.46
N HIS A 52 -3.04 29.77 15.64
CA HIS A 52 -3.72 29.42 16.90
C HIS A 52 -2.96 28.38 17.74
N GLY A 53 -1.69 28.14 17.44
CA GLY A 53 -0.83 27.11 18.03
C GLY A 53 -0.68 25.88 17.13
N GLU A 54 -0.13 24.80 17.65
CA GLU A 54 0.13 23.60 16.87
C GLU A 54 -1.17 22.84 16.58
N LYS A 55 -1.44 22.59 15.30
CA LYS A 55 -2.45 21.62 14.85
C LYS A 55 -1.83 20.23 14.91
N ILE A 56 -2.51 19.30 15.55
CA ILE A 56 -2.07 17.91 15.65
C ILE A 56 -3.09 17.01 14.95
N VAL A 57 -2.60 16.21 14.02
CA VAL A 57 -3.39 15.20 13.32
C VAL A 57 -2.88 13.83 13.75
N MET A 58 -3.79 12.99 14.24
CA MET A 58 -3.50 11.61 14.63
C MET A 58 -4.29 10.68 13.72
N ARG A 59 -3.58 9.88 12.91
CA ARG A 59 -4.20 8.86 12.06
C ARG A 59 -4.09 7.51 12.76
N ILE A 60 -5.21 6.85 12.95
CA ILE A 60 -5.25 5.48 13.48
C ILE A 60 -4.68 4.55 12.41
N LEU A 61 -3.73 3.71 12.80
CA LEU A 61 -3.20 2.64 11.97
C LEU A 61 -3.85 1.34 12.46
N ASP A 62 -4.83 0.85 11.70
CA ASP A 62 -5.57 -0.36 12.05
C ASP A 62 -4.90 -1.59 11.45
N PRO A 63 -4.30 -2.47 12.25
CA PRO A 63 -3.67 -3.69 11.76
C PRO A 63 -4.63 -4.64 11.05
N SER A 64 -5.93 -4.57 11.36
CA SER A 64 -6.93 -5.45 10.76
C SER A 64 -7.07 -5.25 9.25
N SER A 65 -6.82 -4.04 8.77
CA SER A 65 -6.85 -3.74 7.33
C SER A 65 -5.71 -4.39 6.53
N ALA A 66 -4.57 -4.70 7.17
CA ALA A 66 -3.46 -5.40 6.55
C ALA A 66 -3.59 -6.93 6.62
N MET A 67 -4.48 -7.43 7.47
CA MET A 67 -4.75 -8.86 7.66
C MET A 67 -5.93 -9.34 6.81
N LEU A 68 -6.40 -8.50 5.89
CA LEU A 68 -7.43 -8.90 4.93
C LEU A 68 -6.88 -10.02 4.05
N GLY A 69 -7.62 -11.13 3.96
CA GLY A 69 -7.30 -12.17 2.98
C GLY A 69 -7.52 -11.67 1.55
N ILE A 70 -6.92 -12.35 0.57
CA ILE A 70 -7.01 -11.98 -0.84
C ILE A 70 -8.47 -11.87 -1.32
N ASP A 71 -9.36 -12.68 -0.77
CA ASP A 71 -10.80 -12.68 -1.11
C ASP A 71 -11.51 -11.39 -0.70
N ALA A 72 -10.99 -10.68 0.30
CA ALA A 72 -11.54 -9.41 0.76
C ALA A 72 -11.10 -8.21 -0.10
N LEU A 73 -10.09 -8.38 -0.96
CA LEU A 73 -9.58 -7.32 -1.84
C LEU A 73 -10.53 -7.01 -3.01
N GLY A 74 -11.47 -7.93 -3.32
CA GLY A 74 -12.49 -7.73 -4.33
C GLY A 74 -12.00 -7.93 -5.77
N TYR A 75 -10.93 -8.71 -5.96
CA TYR A 75 -10.51 -9.15 -7.29
C TYR A 75 -11.53 -10.13 -7.89
N ASP A 76 -11.73 -10.04 -9.19
CA ASP A 76 -12.46 -11.06 -9.92
C ASP A 76 -11.71 -12.40 -9.89
N PRO A 77 -12.37 -13.55 -10.07
CA PRO A 77 -11.74 -14.87 -9.96
C PRO A 77 -10.49 -15.02 -10.81
N GLU A 78 -10.51 -14.58 -12.07
CA GLU A 78 -9.36 -14.64 -12.98
C GLU A 78 -8.21 -13.74 -12.53
N GLN A 79 -8.53 -12.52 -12.06
CA GLN A 79 -7.53 -11.57 -11.53
C GLN A 79 -6.89 -12.11 -10.25
N ARG A 80 -7.70 -12.70 -9.37
CA ARG A 80 -7.23 -13.34 -8.14
C ARG A 80 -6.28 -14.49 -8.44
N GLU A 81 -6.62 -15.36 -9.40
CA GLU A 81 -5.80 -16.47 -9.82
C GLU A 81 -4.47 -15.99 -10.42
N ALA A 82 -4.51 -14.98 -11.29
CA ALA A 82 -3.30 -14.38 -11.86
C ALA A 82 -2.38 -13.77 -10.78
N LEU A 83 -2.94 -13.10 -9.77
CA LEU A 83 -2.17 -12.55 -8.65
C LEU A 83 -1.54 -13.67 -7.81
N LEU A 84 -2.29 -14.72 -7.46
CA LEU A 84 -1.77 -15.86 -6.71
C LEU A 84 -0.66 -16.56 -7.47
N ALA A 85 -0.86 -16.85 -8.76
CA ALA A 85 0.16 -17.46 -9.60
C ALA A 85 1.44 -16.61 -9.71
N ALA A 86 1.32 -15.28 -9.70
CA ALA A 86 2.47 -14.40 -9.69
C ALA A 86 3.20 -14.38 -8.33
N VAL A 87 2.45 -14.38 -7.22
CA VAL A 87 2.99 -14.38 -5.85
C VAL A 87 3.71 -15.69 -5.51
N GLU A 88 3.29 -16.81 -6.09
CA GLU A 88 3.91 -18.13 -5.90
C GLU A 88 5.23 -18.31 -6.68
N ARG A 89 5.58 -17.38 -7.56
CA ARG A 89 6.86 -17.45 -8.30
C ARG A 89 8.04 -17.20 -7.36
N PRO A 90 9.14 -17.92 -7.55
CA PRO A 90 10.32 -17.76 -6.68
C PRO A 90 11.08 -16.44 -6.91
N TYR A 91 10.90 -15.81 -8.06
CA TYR A 91 11.55 -14.54 -8.42
C TYR A 91 10.71 -13.75 -9.43
N GLY A 92 11.10 -12.51 -9.66
CA GLY A 92 10.44 -11.60 -10.58
C GLY A 92 9.84 -10.39 -9.86
N MET A 93 9.10 -9.56 -10.57
CA MET A 93 8.55 -8.33 -10.04
C MET A 93 7.03 -8.27 -10.20
N ILE A 94 6.35 -7.90 -9.14
CA ILE A 94 4.91 -7.60 -9.11
C ILE A 94 4.75 -6.13 -8.77
N LEU A 95 4.00 -5.40 -9.60
CA LEU A 95 3.74 -3.97 -9.43
C LEU A 95 2.26 -3.73 -9.15
N VAL A 96 1.99 -3.00 -8.09
CA VAL A 96 0.63 -2.57 -7.72
C VAL A 96 0.52 -1.07 -7.95
N THR A 97 -0.39 -0.65 -8.83
CA THR A 97 -0.53 0.74 -9.25
C THR A 97 -1.91 1.30 -8.98
N GLY A 98 -2.05 2.60 -9.10
CA GLY A 98 -3.28 3.33 -8.84
C GLY A 98 -3.03 4.62 -8.06
N PRO A 99 -4.03 5.50 -7.95
CA PRO A 99 -3.92 6.75 -7.21
C PRO A 99 -3.69 6.54 -5.71
N THR A 100 -3.38 7.63 -5.02
CA THR A 100 -3.33 7.64 -3.56
C THR A 100 -4.69 7.23 -2.98
N GLY A 101 -4.67 6.34 -1.98
CA GLY A 101 -5.90 5.82 -1.36
C GLY A 101 -6.60 4.72 -2.14
N SER A 102 -6.02 4.17 -3.20
CA SER A 102 -6.60 3.04 -3.95
C SER A 102 -6.38 1.67 -3.28
N GLY A 103 -5.73 1.60 -2.12
CA GLY A 103 -5.51 0.36 -1.38
C GLY A 103 -4.24 -0.40 -1.75
N LYS A 104 -3.30 0.19 -2.49
CA LYS A 104 -2.03 -0.48 -2.91
C LYS A 104 -1.29 -1.15 -1.75
N THR A 105 -1.10 -0.43 -0.64
CA THR A 105 -0.42 -0.95 0.55
C THR A 105 -1.13 -2.18 1.13
N VAL A 106 -2.47 -2.15 1.16
CA VAL A 106 -3.26 -3.29 1.65
C VAL A 106 -3.05 -4.51 0.76
N SER A 107 -3.07 -4.34 -0.56
CA SER A 107 -2.80 -5.43 -1.52
C SER A 107 -1.39 -5.99 -1.36
N LEU A 108 -0.37 -5.12 -1.25
CA LEU A 108 1.01 -5.57 -1.00
C LEU A 108 1.15 -6.32 0.32
N TYR A 109 0.57 -5.81 1.40
CA TYR A 109 0.61 -6.47 2.71
C TYR A 109 -0.13 -7.81 2.70
N THR A 110 -1.23 -7.92 1.94
CA THR A 110 -1.91 -9.20 1.73
C THR A 110 -0.99 -10.20 1.02
N CYS A 111 -0.26 -9.78 -0.02
CA CYS A 111 0.73 -10.63 -0.69
C CYS A 111 1.87 -11.03 0.28
N LEU A 112 2.39 -10.08 1.07
CA LEU A 112 3.42 -10.38 2.06
C LEU A 112 2.93 -11.38 3.12
N ASN A 113 1.69 -11.26 3.60
CA ASN A 113 1.12 -12.22 4.54
C ASN A 113 0.98 -13.63 3.97
N LEU A 114 0.65 -13.76 2.68
CA LEU A 114 0.61 -15.07 2.00
C LEU A 114 2.00 -15.72 1.93
N LEU A 115 3.05 -14.90 1.77
CA LEU A 115 4.45 -15.33 1.65
C LEU A 115 5.13 -15.52 3.01
N ASN A 116 4.60 -14.91 4.07
CA ASN A 116 5.21 -14.91 5.41
C ASN A 116 5.04 -16.27 6.10
N LYS A 117 5.85 -17.21 5.67
CA LYS A 117 5.92 -18.57 6.20
C LYS A 117 7.24 -18.79 6.94
N PRO A 118 7.30 -19.74 7.90
CA PRO A 118 8.56 -20.11 8.52
C PRO A 118 9.63 -20.47 7.48
N GLY A 119 10.81 -19.86 7.61
CA GLY A 119 11.93 -20.07 6.70
C GLY A 119 11.99 -19.12 5.50
N VAL A 120 11.02 -18.23 5.33
CA VAL A 120 11.04 -17.20 4.27
C VAL A 120 11.54 -15.88 4.86
N ASN A 121 12.62 -15.33 4.31
CA ASN A 121 13.19 -14.04 4.70
C ASN A 121 12.58 -12.91 3.87
N ILE A 122 11.72 -12.12 4.50
CA ILE A 122 11.03 -10.99 3.86
C ILE A 122 11.59 -9.67 4.41
N SER A 123 12.00 -8.78 3.52
CA SER A 123 12.49 -7.44 3.86
C SER A 123 11.71 -6.36 3.13
N THR A 124 11.33 -5.30 3.83
CA THR A 124 10.58 -4.18 3.25
C THR A 124 11.26 -2.84 3.50
N ALA A 125 11.24 -1.96 2.52
CA ALA A 125 11.62 -0.56 2.64
C ALA A 125 10.40 0.33 2.39
N GLU A 126 10.04 1.17 3.36
CA GLU A 126 8.77 1.91 3.37
C GLU A 126 8.96 3.37 3.86
N ASP A 127 8.09 4.29 3.43
CA ASP A 127 8.16 5.73 3.78
C ASP A 127 6.82 6.27 4.34
N PRO A 128 6.52 6.02 5.60
CA PRO A 128 6.99 4.95 6.46
C PRO A 128 6.13 3.68 6.36
N ALA A 129 6.53 2.57 6.99
CA ALA A 129 5.69 1.40 7.15
C ALA A 129 4.37 1.78 7.82
N GLU A 130 3.24 1.44 7.20
CA GLU A 130 1.91 1.81 7.73
C GLU A 130 1.51 0.94 8.94
N ILE A 131 1.85 -0.34 8.90
CA ILE A 131 1.47 -1.33 9.91
C ILE A 131 2.65 -2.25 10.18
N ASN A 132 2.86 -2.61 11.44
CA ASN A 132 3.86 -3.61 11.82
C ASN A 132 3.36 -5.01 11.48
N LEU A 133 4.12 -5.71 10.64
CA LEU A 133 3.89 -7.11 10.29
C LEU A 133 4.88 -7.99 11.06
N ALA A 134 4.36 -8.89 11.90
CA ALA A 134 5.20 -9.84 12.61
C ALA A 134 5.89 -10.80 11.62
N GLY A 135 7.16 -11.10 11.84
CA GLY A 135 7.94 -11.99 10.98
C GLY A 135 8.55 -11.35 9.73
N ILE A 136 8.37 -10.03 9.54
CA ILE A 136 8.88 -9.29 8.38
C ILE A 136 9.88 -8.23 8.86
N ASN A 137 10.99 -8.09 8.17
CA ASN A 137 12.03 -7.09 8.42
C ASN A 137 11.64 -5.75 7.76
N GLN A 138 10.88 -4.92 8.46
CA GLN A 138 10.39 -3.64 7.93
C GLN A 138 11.37 -2.51 8.24
N VAL A 139 11.85 -1.83 7.20
CA VAL A 139 12.75 -0.68 7.28
C VAL A 139 12.01 0.60 6.91
N ASN A 140 11.99 1.59 7.80
CA ASN A 140 11.54 2.93 7.45
C ASN A 140 12.69 3.69 6.80
N VAL A 141 12.48 4.20 5.59
CA VAL A 141 13.46 5.09 4.95
C VAL A 141 13.60 6.38 5.74
N ASN A 142 14.81 6.93 5.73
CA ASN A 142 15.15 8.20 6.36
C ASN A 142 16.18 8.92 5.50
N GLU A 143 15.70 9.73 4.56
CA GLU A 143 16.58 10.46 3.63
C GLU A 143 17.57 11.37 4.35
N LYS A 144 17.17 11.98 5.49
CA LYS A 144 18.07 12.83 6.30
C LYS A 144 19.26 12.06 6.87
N ALA A 145 19.08 10.77 7.13
CA ALA A 145 20.14 9.88 7.60
C ALA A 145 20.85 9.15 6.45
N GLY A 146 20.50 9.41 5.21
CA GLY A 146 21.04 8.72 4.03
C GLY A 146 20.46 7.32 3.80
N LEU A 147 19.45 6.90 4.56
CA LEU A 147 18.74 5.64 4.37
C LEU A 147 17.61 5.83 3.36
N THR A 148 17.96 5.85 2.08
CA THR A 148 17.04 5.94 0.95
C THR A 148 16.49 4.56 0.57
N PHE A 149 15.51 4.50 -0.34
CA PHE A 149 15.03 3.23 -0.91
C PHE A 149 16.15 2.44 -1.58
N SER A 150 17.00 3.10 -2.37
CA SER A 150 18.14 2.48 -3.05
C SER A 150 19.18 1.96 -2.05
N ALA A 151 19.47 2.70 -0.98
CA ALA A 151 20.40 2.28 0.07
C ALA A 151 19.86 1.06 0.83
N ALA A 152 18.57 1.05 1.17
CA ALA A 152 17.92 -0.09 1.83
C ALA A 152 17.95 -1.35 0.95
N LEU A 153 17.60 -1.22 -0.34
CA LEU A 153 17.65 -2.33 -1.31
C LEU A 153 19.04 -2.94 -1.43
N ARG A 154 20.09 -2.10 -1.58
CA ARG A 154 21.46 -2.59 -1.60
C ARG A 154 21.87 -3.33 -0.32
N ALA A 155 21.34 -2.92 0.82
CA ALA A 155 21.58 -3.61 2.09
C ALA A 155 20.85 -4.96 2.11
N PHE A 156 19.61 -5.03 1.67
CA PHE A 156 18.83 -6.29 1.60
C PHE A 156 19.53 -7.35 0.78
N LEU A 157 20.05 -7.02 -0.39
CA LEU A 157 20.77 -7.95 -1.26
C LEU A 157 22.02 -8.61 -0.61
N ARG A 158 22.44 -8.15 0.58
CA ARG A 158 23.52 -8.75 1.37
C ARG A 158 23.01 -9.50 2.60
N GLN A 159 21.68 -9.68 2.72
CA GLN A 159 21.05 -10.31 3.88
C GLN A 159 20.18 -11.51 3.48
N ASP A 160 20.46 -12.09 2.32
CA ASP A 160 19.80 -13.27 1.77
C ASP A 160 18.26 -13.22 1.86
N PRO A 161 17.59 -12.17 1.33
CA PRO A 161 16.14 -12.11 1.32
C PRO A 161 15.57 -13.01 0.24
N ASP A 162 14.46 -13.70 0.52
CA ASP A 162 13.66 -14.39 -0.50
C ASP A 162 12.70 -13.39 -1.18
N VAL A 163 12.12 -12.51 -0.38
CA VAL A 163 11.13 -11.53 -0.83
C VAL A 163 11.53 -10.12 -0.40
N ILE A 164 11.48 -9.19 -1.33
CA ILE A 164 11.76 -7.78 -1.12
C ILE A 164 10.51 -6.96 -1.47
N MET A 165 10.06 -6.09 -0.57
CA MET A 165 9.05 -5.09 -0.89
C MET A 165 9.66 -3.69 -0.83
N VAL A 166 9.47 -2.93 -1.90
CA VAL A 166 9.81 -1.51 -1.99
C VAL A 166 8.51 -0.72 -2.01
N GLY A 167 8.28 0.10 -1.02
CA GLY A 167 7.03 0.85 -0.88
C GLY A 167 6.63 1.57 -2.17
N GLU A 168 7.59 2.20 -2.83
CA GLU A 168 7.42 2.78 -4.16
C GLU A 168 8.74 2.94 -4.92
N ILE A 169 8.66 2.94 -6.25
CA ILE A 169 9.77 3.26 -7.15
C ILE A 169 9.55 4.67 -7.70
N ARG A 170 10.44 5.61 -7.32
CA ARG A 170 10.37 7.02 -7.71
C ARG A 170 11.42 7.41 -8.76
N ASP A 171 12.53 6.71 -8.81
CA ASP A 171 13.73 7.06 -9.56
C ASP A 171 14.36 5.85 -10.25
N LEU A 172 15.25 6.12 -11.21
CA LEU A 172 15.94 5.11 -12.00
C LEU A 172 16.81 4.20 -11.12
N GLU A 173 17.53 4.76 -10.17
CA GLU A 173 18.45 4.00 -9.32
C GLU A 173 17.72 2.91 -8.54
N THR A 174 16.59 3.26 -7.89
CA THR A 174 15.73 2.33 -7.18
C THR A 174 15.14 1.28 -8.14
N ALA A 175 14.71 1.71 -9.34
CA ALA A 175 14.16 0.81 -10.35
C ALA A 175 15.19 -0.24 -10.81
N GLU A 176 16.42 0.18 -11.12
CA GLU A 176 17.49 -0.71 -11.59
C GLU A 176 17.88 -1.76 -10.54
N ILE A 177 17.99 -1.35 -9.26
CA ILE A 177 18.32 -2.29 -8.18
C ILE A 177 17.18 -3.29 -7.97
N ALA A 178 15.93 -2.83 -7.98
CA ALA A 178 14.75 -3.67 -7.82
C ALA A 178 14.62 -4.69 -8.98
N ILE A 179 14.83 -4.25 -10.22
CA ILE A 179 14.83 -5.11 -11.41
C ILE A 179 15.97 -6.14 -11.34
N LYS A 180 17.17 -5.70 -10.96
CA LYS A 180 18.31 -6.60 -10.81
C LYS A 180 18.03 -7.67 -9.74
N ALA A 181 17.44 -7.29 -8.61
CA ALA A 181 17.00 -8.24 -7.59
C ALA A 181 16.00 -9.25 -8.16
N ALA A 182 15.00 -8.79 -8.92
CA ALA A 182 14.01 -9.64 -9.56
C ALA A 182 14.60 -10.62 -10.59
N GLN A 183 15.72 -10.25 -11.24
CA GLN A 183 16.43 -11.12 -12.20
C GLN A 183 17.38 -12.09 -11.53
N THR A 184 17.78 -11.85 -10.29
CA THR A 184 18.80 -12.63 -9.56
C THR A 184 18.22 -13.52 -8.47
N GLY A 185 16.94 -13.90 -8.57
CA GLY A 185 16.35 -14.93 -7.72
C GLY A 185 15.45 -14.41 -6.60
N HIS A 186 15.12 -13.12 -6.55
CA HIS A 186 14.27 -12.54 -5.51
C HIS A 186 12.88 -12.20 -6.06
N LEU A 187 11.83 -12.43 -5.27
CA LEU A 187 10.51 -11.91 -5.57
C LEU A 187 10.42 -10.47 -5.07
N VAL A 188 10.20 -9.52 -5.98
CA VAL A 188 10.12 -8.09 -5.68
C VAL A 188 8.69 -7.60 -5.82
N LEU A 189 8.18 -6.99 -4.76
CA LEU A 189 6.87 -6.33 -4.71
C LEU A 189 7.07 -4.82 -4.64
N SER A 190 6.37 -4.03 -5.45
CA SER A 190 6.48 -2.58 -5.36
C SER A 190 5.23 -1.85 -5.87
N THR A 191 5.22 -0.52 -5.69
CA THR A 191 4.20 0.35 -6.27
C THR A 191 4.80 1.36 -7.23
N LEU A 192 3.97 1.78 -8.17
CA LEU A 192 4.18 2.97 -8.98
C LEU A 192 2.89 3.82 -8.96
N HIS A 193 3.08 5.15 -9.09
CA HIS A 193 1.97 6.09 -9.21
C HIS A 193 1.58 6.27 -10.68
N THR A 194 0.87 5.31 -11.23
CA THR A 194 0.27 5.37 -12.57
C THR A 194 -1.22 5.09 -12.49
N ASN A 195 -1.96 5.50 -13.50
CA ASN A 195 -3.42 5.38 -13.50
C ASN A 195 -3.91 4.02 -13.97
N ASP A 196 -3.11 3.31 -14.74
CA ASP A 196 -3.44 2.01 -15.33
C ASP A 196 -2.17 1.15 -15.47
N ALA A 197 -2.35 -0.14 -15.76
CA ALA A 197 -1.24 -1.07 -15.89
C ALA A 197 -0.35 -0.79 -17.12
N PRO A 198 -0.87 -0.49 -18.33
CA PRO A 198 -0.03 -0.12 -19.48
C PRO A 198 0.83 1.11 -19.24
N SER A 199 0.29 2.16 -18.61
CA SER A 199 1.04 3.38 -18.29
C SER A 199 2.21 3.12 -17.34
N THR A 200 2.18 2.03 -16.58
CA THR A 200 3.28 1.62 -15.71
C THR A 200 4.53 1.23 -16.50
N LEU A 201 4.35 0.53 -17.61
CA LEU A 201 5.46 0.17 -18.52
C LEU A 201 6.08 1.45 -19.10
N THR A 202 5.25 2.34 -19.61
CA THR A 202 5.69 3.64 -20.14
C THR A 202 6.43 4.45 -19.06
N ARG A 203 5.95 4.44 -17.82
CA ARG A 203 6.59 5.14 -16.71
C ARG A 203 7.99 4.60 -16.41
N LEU A 204 8.19 3.27 -16.39
CA LEU A 204 9.50 2.64 -16.22
C LEU A 204 10.44 3.00 -17.37
N MET A 205 9.95 2.97 -18.61
CA MET A 205 10.73 3.39 -19.78
C MET A 205 11.14 4.87 -19.70
N ASN A 206 10.24 5.75 -19.29
CA ASN A 206 10.51 7.18 -19.13
C ASN A 206 11.49 7.47 -17.97
N MET A 207 11.58 6.60 -16.98
CA MET A 207 12.63 6.65 -15.95
C MET A 207 14.01 6.25 -16.49
N GLY A 208 14.08 5.65 -17.69
CA GLY A 208 15.32 5.20 -18.33
C GLY A 208 15.56 3.68 -18.22
N VAL A 209 14.60 2.90 -17.70
CA VAL A 209 14.74 1.44 -17.63
C VAL A 209 14.67 0.83 -19.02
N PRO A 210 15.66 0.02 -19.45
CA PRO A 210 15.63 -0.66 -20.74
C PRO A 210 14.45 -1.64 -20.83
N THR A 211 13.80 -1.66 -22.00
CA THR A 211 12.58 -2.47 -22.23
C THR A 211 12.81 -3.97 -22.04
N TYR A 212 13.97 -4.47 -22.42
CA TYR A 212 14.33 -5.88 -22.22
C TYR A 212 14.44 -6.25 -20.74
N ASN A 213 14.86 -5.34 -19.89
CA ASN A 213 14.90 -5.54 -18.44
C ASN A 213 13.48 -5.58 -17.84
N ILE A 214 12.59 -4.71 -18.33
CA ILE A 214 11.18 -4.72 -17.92
C ILE A 214 10.55 -6.06 -18.29
N ALA A 215 10.69 -6.47 -19.55
CA ALA A 215 10.12 -7.72 -20.06
C ALA A 215 10.64 -8.97 -19.34
N ALA A 216 11.91 -8.97 -18.94
CA ALA A 216 12.53 -10.10 -18.24
C ALA A 216 12.19 -10.18 -16.75
N SER A 217 11.73 -9.07 -16.13
CA SER A 217 11.56 -8.98 -14.69
C SER A 217 10.10 -8.87 -14.25
N VAL A 218 9.29 -8.07 -14.95
CA VAL A 218 7.92 -7.75 -14.53
C VAL A 218 6.97 -8.87 -14.96
N HIS A 219 6.41 -9.56 -13.96
CA HIS A 219 5.49 -10.68 -14.19
C HIS A 219 4.03 -10.27 -14.12
N LEU A 220 3.71 -9.28 -13.28
CA LEU A 220 2.34 -8.82 -13.11
C LEU A 220 2.31 -7.33 -12.78
N ILE A 221 1.37 -6.63 -13.39
CA ILE A 221 1.02 -5.27 -13.02
C ILE A 221 -0.48 -5.25 -12.71
N THR A 222 -0.84 -4.85 -11.50
CA THR A 222 -2.23 -4.60 -11.12
C THR A 222 -2.48 -3.10 -11.05
N ALA A 223 -3.61 -2.65 -11.57
CA ALA A 223 -4.08 -1.28 -11.41
C ALA A 223 -5.40 -1.28 -10.68
N GLN A 224 -5.49 -0.57 -9.56
CA GLN A 224 -6.66 -0.65 -8.69
C GLN A 224 -7.28 0.70 -8.34
N ARG A 225 -8.57 0.68 -8.11
CA ARG A 225 -9.40 1.78 -7.61
C ARG A 225 -10.32 1.24 -6.54
N LEU A 226 -10.63 2.06 -5.53
CA LEU A 226 -11.66 1.73 -4.57
C LEU A 226 -13.01 2.23 -5.08
N GLY A 227 -13.95 1.31 -5.22
CA GLY A 227 -15.36 1.59 -5.46
C GLY A 227 -16.18 1.46 -4.17
N ARG A 228 -17.31 2.15 -4.09
CA ARG A 228 -18.24 1.95 -2.99
C ARG A 228 -19.02 0.67 -3.20
N ARG A 229 -19.01 -0.21 -2.21
CA ARG A 229 -19.88 -1.38 -2.20
C ARG A 229 -21.25 -1.02 -1.65
N LEU A 230 -22.28 -1.54 -2.27
CA LEU A 230 -23.62 -1.43 -1.73
C LEU A 230 -23.75 -2.21 -0.43
N CYS A 231 -24.46 -1.63 0.54
CA CYS A 231 -24.75 -2.32 1.80
C CYS A 231 -25.66 -3.52 1.54
N ASN A 232 -25.26 -4.71 2.00
CA ASN A 232 -26.04 -5.93 1.80
C ASN A 232 -27.40 -5.89 2.52
N HIS A 233 -27.54 -5.06 3.58
CA HIS A 233 -28.76 -4.97 4.37
C HIS A 233 -29.76 -3.95 3.85
N CYS A 234 -29.29 -2.89 3.16
CA CYS A 234 -30.18 -1.79 2.76
C CYS A 234 -30.20 -1.51 1.25
N LYS A 235 -29.38 -2.22 0.43
CA LYS A 235 -29.46 -2.08 -1.02
C LYS A 235 -30.85 -2.47 -1.54
N LYS A 236 -31.37 -1.72 -2.49
CA LYS A 236 -32.66 -2.00 -3.12
C LYS A 236 -32.48 -2.42 -4.58
N PRO A 237 -33.29 -3.37 -5.08
CA PRO A 237 -33.27 -3.67 -6.51
C PRO A 237 -33.67 -2.41 -7.29
N LEU A 238 -33.02 -2.18 -8.42
CA LEU A 238 -33.32 -1.13 -9.37
C LEU A 238 -33.91 -1.77 -10.63
N ASP A 239 -35.01 -1.19 -11.12
CA ASP A 239 -35.52 -1.49 -12.44
C ASP A 239 -34.91 -0.48 -13.41
N ILE A 240 -33.92 -0.95 -14.19
CA ILE A 240 -33.19 -0.12 -15.15
C ILE A 240 -33.58 -0.54 -16.55
N PRO A 241 -34.07 0.38 -17.39
CA PRO A 241 -34.43 0.06 -18.78
C PRO A 241 -33.22 -0.52 -19.55
N PRO A 242 -33.45 -1.52 -20.44
CA PRO A 242 -32.39 -2.12 -21.26
C PRO A 242 -31.52 -1.10 -22.01
N GLU A 243 -32.17 -0.06 -22.58
CA GLU A 243 -31.43 1.03 -23.28
C GLU A 243 -30.45 1.75 -22.41
N ALA A 244 -30.77 1.97 -21.12
CA ALA A 244 -29.84 2.63 -20.19
C ALA A 244 -28.65 1.74 -19.85
N LEU A 245 -28.87 0.41 -19.78
CA LEU A 245 -27.78 -0.56 -19.58
C LEU A 245 -26.86 -0.65 -20.78
N LEU A 246 -27.41 -0.70 -21.99
CA LEU A 246 -26.63 -0.68 -23.23
C LEU A 246 -25.79 0.61 -23.35
N ASN A 247 -26.39 1.76 -23.03
CA ASN A 247 -25.66 3.04 -22.99
C ASN A 247 -24.58 3.10 -21.90
N ALA A 248 -24.73 2.29 -20.83
CA ALA A 248 -23.71 2.14 -19.79
C ALA A 248 -22.59 1.15 -20.16
N GLY A 249 -22.66 0.51 -21.35
CA GLY A 249 -21.61 -0.36 -21.86
C GLY A 249 -21.88 -1.86 -21.70
N PHE A 250 -23.08 -2.26 -21.25
CA PHE A 250 -23.49 -3.67 -21.26
C PHE A 250 -23.80 -4.10 -22.71
N ASN A 251 -23.56 -5.38 -23.01
CA ASN A 251 -23.93 -5.96 -24.30
C ASN A 251 -25.33 -6.56 -24.22
N GLU A 252 -25.97 -6.79 -25.35
CA GLU A 252 -27.30 -7.46 -25.41
C GLU A 252 -27.27 -8.84 -24.75
N ALA A 253 -26.16 -9.57 -24.87
CA ALA A 253 -25.98 -10.88 -24.25
C ALA A 253 -25.93 -10.82 -22.71
N ASP A 254 -25.61 -9.68 -22.12
CA ASP A 254 -25.60 -9.48 -20.67
C ASP A 254 -27.00 -9.22 -20.09
N LEU A 255 -28.01 -8.99 -20.97
CA LEU A 255 -29.39 -8.68 -20.59
C LEU A 255 -30.30 -9.92 -20.54
N ASP A 256 -29.73 -11.07 -20.23
CA ASP A 256 -30.41 -12.37 -20.19
C ASP A 256 -31.32 -12.58 -18.96
N GLY A 257 -31.39 -11.61 -18.05
CA GLY A 257 -32.18 -11.68 -16.82
C GLY A 257 -31.53 -12.54 -15.71
N SER A 258 -30.34 -13.05 -15.90
CA SER A 258 -29.62 -13.87 -14.90
C SER A 258 -29.16 -13.08 -13.66
N TRP A 259 -29.19 -11.75 -13.70
CA TRP A 259 -28.75 -10.87 -12.64
C TRP A 259 -29.73 -9.71 -12.38
N GLN A 260 -29.60 -9.09 -11.21
CA GLN A 260 -30.44 -7.98 -10.77
C GLN A 260 -29.54 -6.78 -10.39
N ALA A 261 -29.83 -5.61 -10.96
CA ALA A 261 -29.21 -4.37 -10.55
C ALA A 261 -29.70 -3.91 -9.17
N TYR A 262 -28.79 -3.38 -8.35
CA TYR A 262 -29.12 -2.81 -7.05
C TYR A 262 -28.58 -1.39 -6.93
N GLY A 263 -29.26 -0.56 -6.16
CA GLY A 263 -28.85 0.79 -5.84
C GLY A 263 -28.76 1.06 -4.33
N PRO A 264 -28.17 2.19 -3.94
CA PRO A 264 -28.18 2.65 -2.55
C PRO A 264 -29.60 3.10 -2.14
N VAL A 265 -29.86 3.09 -0.83
CA VAL A 265 -31.06 3.70 -0.22
C VAL A 265 -30.75 5.12 0.18
#